data_68ea7545b052e1108b2c47816e9f9d47
#
_entry.id   68ea7545b052e1108b2c47816e9f9d47
#
_cell.length_a   1.000
_cell.length_b   1.000
_cell.length_c   1.000
_cell.angle_alpha   90.00
_cell.angle_beta   90.00
_cell.angle_gamma   90.00
#
_symmetry.space_group_name_H-M   'P 1'
#
loop_
_entity.id
_entity.type
_entity.pdbx_description
1 polymer ?
#
loop_
_entity_poly.entity_id
_entity_poly.type
_entity_poly.pdbx_seq_one_letter_code
_entity_poly.pdbx_strand_id
1 'polypeptide(L)'
;MNAAIRQRLAEAAKDVQMREILTFLYRDHPQGAPFEGLKEMLFLHDNFEEARLQQLVEDKILIFDGTRYKIAVTARQVLDRDPVILMEEFLR
;
A
#
# COMPACT_ATOMS: atom_id res chain seq x y z
N MET A 1 -17.16 7.61 6.76
CA MET A 1 -16.06 7.31 7.59
C MET A 1 -14.92 6.67 6.88
N ASN A 2 -15.09 5.46 6.33
CA ASN A 2 -13.99 4.83 5.60
C ASN A 2 -14.03 5.11 4.11
N ALA A 3 -14.97 5.91 3.64
CA ALA A 3 -15.12 6.17 2.21
C ALA A 3 -13.88 6.85 1.61
N ALA A 4 -13.30 7.82 2.33
CA ALA A 4 -12.12 8.51 1.85
C ALA A 4 -10.92 7.57 1.78
N ILE A 5 -10.75 6.72 2.79
CA ILE A 5 -9.66 5.74 2.81
C ILE A 5 -9.84 4.75 1.67
N ARG A 6 -11.06 4.25 1.49
CA ARG A 6 -11.37 3.30 0.41
C ARG A 6 -11.05 3.89 -0.95
N GLN A 7 -11.42 5.14 -1.17
CA GLN A 7 -11.18 5.81 -2.43
C GLN A 7 -9.68 5.98 -2.69
N ARG A 8 -8.92 6.35 -1.67
CA ARG A 8 -7.47 6.52 -1.80
C ARG A 8 -6.77 5.19 -2.06
N LEU A 9 -7.25 4.11 -1.42
CA LEU A 9 -6.73 2.78 -1.69
C LEU A 9 -6.97 2.39 -3.15
N ALA A 10 -8.18 2.62 -3.63
CA ALA A 10 -8.53 2.28 -5.02
C ALA A 10 -7.69 3.07 -6.01
N GLU A 11 -7.44 4.35 -5.72
CA GLU A 11 -6.59 5.17 -6.58
C GLU A 11 -5.16 4.67 -6.59
N ALA A 12 -4.62 4.36 -5.43
CA ALA A 12 -3.25 3.84 -5.33
C ALA A 12 -3.12 2.50 -6.06
N ALA A 13 -4.15 1.65 -5.97
CA ALA A 13 -4.10 0.33 -6.58
C ALA A 13 -4.17 0.35 -8.10
N LYS A 14 -4.48 1.48 -8.71
CA LYS A 14 -4.45 1.60 -10.17
C LYS A 14 -3.02 1.54 -10.71
N ASP A 15 -2.05 1.94 -9.91
CA ASP A 15 -0.64 1.84 -10.28
C ASP A 15 -0.15 0.44 -9.92
N VAL A 16 0.42 -0.26 -10.89
CA VAL A 16 0.84 -1.65 -10.71
C VAL A 16 1.83 -1.80 -9.57
N GLN A 17 2.85 -0.93 -9.52
CA GLN A 17 3.86 -1.03 -8.48
C GLN A 17 3.28 -0.73 -7.10
N MET A 18 2.42 0.27 -7.01
CA MET A 18 1.77 0.62 -5.76
C MET A 18 0.86 -0.52 -5.29
N ARG A 19 0.12 -1.13 -6.21
CA ARG A 19 -0.73 -2.27 -5.89
C ARG A 19 0.08 -3.44 -5.36
N GLU A 20 1.25 -3.70 -5.97
CA GLU A 20 2.12 -4.77 -5.50
C GLU A 20 2.63 -4.49 -4.09
N ILE A 21 3.01 -3.24 -3.82
CA ILE A 21 3.47 -2.85 -2.48
C ILE A 21 2.37 -3.06 -1.45
N LEU A 22 1.18 -2.56 -1.75
CA LEU A 22 0.06 -2.68 -0.82
C LEU A 22 -0.32 -4.14 -0.58
N THR A 23 -0.34 -4.94 -1.64
CA THR A 23 -0.65 -6.36 -1.51
C THR A 23 0.39 -7.08 -0.66
N PHE A 24 1.66 -6.77 -0.89
CA PHE A 24 2.74 -7.37 -0.14
C PHE A 24 2.64 -7.03 1.36
N LEU A 25 2.43 -5.76 1.66
CA LEU A 25 2.32 -5.31 3.05
C LEU A 25 1.03 -5.80 3.72
N TYR A 26 0.00 -6.04 2.93
CA TYR A 26 -1.26 -6.51 3.49
C TYR A 26 -1.23 -8.01 3.77
N ARG A 27 -0.75 -8.81 2.81
CA ARG A 27 -0.82 -10.27 2.90
C ARG A 27 0.44 -10.93 3.43
N ASP A 28 1.60 -10.51 2.90
CA ASP A 28 2.83 -11.25 3.12
C ASP A 28 3.68 -10.68 4.24
N HIS A 29 3.62 -9.38 4.47
CA HIS A 29 4.44 -8.71 5.47
C HIS A 29 3.64 -7.70 6.30
N PRO A 30 2.67 -8.19 7.09
CA PRO A 30 1.85 -7.28 7.89
C PRO A 30 2.66 -6.49 8.93
N GLN A 31 3.83 -7.01 9.32
CA GLN A 31 4.71 -6.30 10.26
C GLN A 31 5.42 -5.12 9.62
N GLY A 32 5.32 -4.96 8.31
CA GLY A 32 5.91 -3.85 7.60
C GLY A 32 7.29 -4.15 7.04
N ALA A 33 7.79 -3.25 6.20
CA ALA A 33 9.10 -3.40 5.57
C ALA A 33 9.68 -2.02 5.28
N PRO A 34 11.03 -1.90 5.31
CA PRO A 34 11.67 -0.65 4.95
C PRO A 34 11.63 -0.45 3.43
N PHE A 35 11.81 0.81 3.02
CA PHE A 35 11.74 1.14 1.59
C PHE A 35 12.72 0.32 0.75
N GLU A 36 13.96 0.20 1.21
CA GLU A 36 14.97 -0.55 0.46
C GLU A 36 14.60 -2.03 0.33
N GLY A 37 14.01 -2.58 1.37
CA GLY A 37 13.52 -3.96 1.32
C GLY A 37 12.40 -4.13 0.31
N LEU A 38 11.49 -3.17 0.24
CA LEU A 38 10.41 -3.21 -0.74
C LEU A 38 10.94 -3.14 -2.15
N LYS A 39 11.92 -2.28 -2.39
CA LYS A 39 12.53 -2.15 -3.72
C LYS A 39 13.17 -3.46 -4.16
N GLU A 40 13.88 -4.13 -3.26
CA GLU A 40 14.53 -5.39 -3.58
C GLU A 40 13.55 -6.53 -3.78
N MET A 41 12.64 -6.69 -2.83
CA MET A 41 11.72 -7.83 -2.85
C MET A 41 10.70 -7.76 -3.97
N LEU A 42 10.30 -6.56 -4.36
CA LEU A 42 9.27 -6.38 -5.37
C LEU A 42 9.82 -5.92 -6.72
N PHE A 43 11.14 -5.82 -6.82
CA PHE A 43 11.81 -5.41 -8.07
C PHE A 43 11.25 -4.10 -8.61
N LEU A 44 11.11 -3.11 -7.71
CA LEU A 44 10.60 -1.81 -8.11
C LEU A 44 11.60 -1.12 -9.03
N HIS A 45 11.09 -0.27 -9.91
CA HIS A 45 11.95 0.51 -10.79
C HIS A 45 12.89 1.40 -9.99
N ASP A 46 14.09 1.63 -10.52
CA ASP A 46 15.07 2.48 -9.85
C ASP A 46 14.55 3.89 -9.61
N ASN A 47 13.68 4.36 -10.49
CA ASN A 47 13.11 5.71 -10.35
C ASN A 47 11.86 5.76 -9.48
N PHE A 48 11.53 4.67 -8.79
CA PHE A 48 10.42 4.70 -7.85
C PHE A 48 10.83 5.52 -6.64
N GLU A 49 10.12 6.60 -6.37
CA GLU A 49 10.47 7.54 -5.31
C GLU A 49 9.77 7.21 -4.01
N GLU A 50 10.53 7.25 -2.92
CA GLU A 50 9.98 7.01 -1.59
C GLU A 50 8.90 8.01 -1.23
N ALA A 51 8.93 9.20 -1.81
CA ALA A 51 7.91 10.22 -1.58
C ALA A 51 6.51 9.70 -1.88
N ARG A 52 6.38 8.75 -2.79
CA ARG A 52 5.07 8.14 -3.11
C ARG A 52 4.52 7.36 -1.91
N LEU A 53 5.39 6.68 -1.17
CA LEU A 53 4.97 5.99 0.03
C LEU A 53 4.63 6.97 1.14
N GLN A 54 5.39 8.05 1.25
CA GLN A 54 5.13 9.06 2.26
C GLN A 54 3.80 9.76 2.01
N GLN A 55 3.43 9.91 0.74
CA GLN A 55 2.11 10.45 0.40
C GLN A 55 1.01 9.53 0.95
N LEU A 56 1.20 8.23 0.86
CA LEU A 56 0.23 7.28 1.41
C LEU A 56 0.17 7.35 2.93
N VAL A 57 1.26 7.72 3.58
CA VAL A 57 1.25 7.95 5.02
C VAL A 57 0.36 9.16 5.34
N GLU A 58 0.49 10.24 4.57
CA GLU A 58 -0.35 11.40 4.76
C GLU A 58 -1.81 11.10 4.47
N ASP A 59 -2.06 10.20 3.52
CA ASP A 59 -3.42 9.79 3.15
C ASP A 59 -4.01 8.77 4.12
N LYS A 60 -3.28 8.41 5.18
CA LYS A 60 -3.73 7.46 6.20
C LYS A 60 -3.86 6.03 5.70
N ILE A 61 -3.20 5.71 4.60
CA ILE A 61 -3.15 4.34 4.06
C ILE A 61 -2.02 3.55 4.71
N LEU A 62 -0.87 4.20 4.88
CA LEU A 62 0.29 3.58 5.50
C LEU A 62 0.67 4.32 6.77
N ILE A 63 1.42 3.63 7.64
CA ILE A 63 2.11 4.28 8.74
C ILE A 63 3.59 3.97 8.60
N PHE A 64 4.41 4.91 9.09
CA PHE A 64 5.86 4.79 9.05
C PHE A 64 6.37 4.99 10.46
N ASP A 65 7.11 3.98 10.98
CA ASP A 65 7.58 4.02 12.37
C ASP A 65 9.01 4.55 12.49
N GLY A 66 9.53 5.16 11.43
CA GLY A 66 10.91 5.62 11.37
C GLY A 66 11.82 4.67 10.61
N THR A 67 11.39 3.45 10.39
CA THR A 67 12.17 2.44 9.68
C THR A 67 11.32 1.69 8.65
N ARG A 68 10.12 1.28 9.03
CA ARG A 68 9.28 0.41 8.19
C ARG A 68 7.96 1.08 7.86
N TYR A 69 7.48 0.75 6.65
CA TYR A 69 6.13 1.11 6.22
C TYR A 69 5.22 -0.08 6.43
N LYS A 70 4.02 0.15 6.94
CA LYS A 70 3.02 -0.90 7.06
C LYS A 70 1.63 -0.32 6.86
N ILE A 71 0.67 -1.20 6.59
CA ILE A 71 -0.71 -0.78 6.36
C ILE A 71 -1.29 -0.19 7.65
N ALA A 72 -1.89 0.98 7.56
CA ALA A 72 -2.57 1.59 8.70
C ALA A 72 -3.78 0.76 9.09
N VAL A 73 -4.13 0.77 10.38
CA VAL A 73 -5.21 -0.06 10.90
C VAL A 73 -6.53 0.19 10.14
N THR A 74 -6.87 1.44 9.91
CA THR A 74 -8.11 1.77 9.22
C THR A 74 -8.12 1.24 7.79
N ALA A 75 -6.97 1.38 7.09
CA ALA A 75 -6.85 0.87 5.73
C ALA A 75 -6.95 -0.65 5.71
N ARG A 76 -6.36 -1.32 6.70
CA ARG A 76 -6.45 -2.78 6.80
C ARG A 76 -7.90 -3.22 6.99
N GLN A 77 -8.67 -2.50 7.80
CA GLN A 77 -10.08 -2.81 8.00
C GLN A 77 -10.87 -2.71 6.70
N VAL A 78 -10.56 -1.70 5.88
CA VAL A 78 -11.21 -1.56 4.58
C VAL A 78 -10.86 -2.73 3.67
N LEU A 79 -9.58 -3.12 3.64
CA LEU A 79 -9.13 -4.23 2.81
C LEU A 79 -9.70 -5.57 3.29
N ASP A 80 -9.87 -5.74 4.60
CA ASP A 80 -10.48 -6.96 5.13
C ASP A 80 -11.92 -7.11 4.67
N ARG A 81 -12.64 -6.00 4.51
CA ARG A 81 -14.03 -6.02 4.04
C ARG A 81 -14.12 -6.12 2.53
N ASP A 82 -13.14 -5.56 1.83
CA ASP A 82 -13.21 -5.42 0.38
C ASP A 82 -11.84 -5.68 -0.25
N PRO A 83 -11.35 -6.92 -0.16
CA PRO A 83 -10.02 -7.25 -0.67
C PRO A 83 -9.89 -7.12 -2.18
N VAL A 84 -11.01 -7.05 -2.91
CA VAL A 84 -10.96 -6.92 -4.37
C VAL A 84 -10.32 -5.61 -4.82
N ILE A 85 -10.20 -4.63 -3.92
CA ILE A 85 -9.53 -3.37 -4.25
C ILE A 85 -8.11 -3.62 -4.77
N LEU A 86 -7.44 -4.64 -4.23
CA LEU A 86 -6.07 -4.97 -4.61
C LEU A 86 -5.97 -6.01 -5.72
N MET A 87 -7.09 -6.49 -6.21
CA MET A 87 -7.09 -7.52 -7.24
C MET A 87 -7.12 -6.92 -8.63
N GLU A 88 -6.31 -7.47 -9.53
CA GLU A 88 -6.19 -6.98 -10.89
C GLU A 88 -7.51 -7.01 -11.63
N GLU A 89 -8.30 -8.07 -11.43
CA GLU A 89 -9.58 -8.24 -12.11
C GLU A 89 -10.53 -7.09 -11.82
N PHE A 90 -10.45 -6.56 -10.62
CA PHE A 90 -11.29 -5.45 -10.21
C PHE A 90 -11.02 -4.19 -11.03
N LEU A 91 -9.79 -4.04 -11.53
CA LEU A 91 -9.34 -2.83 -12.20
C LEU A 91 -9.57 -2.86 -13.71
N ARG A 92 -10.08 -3.94 -14.24
CA ARG A 92 -10.35 -4.08 -15.67
C ARG A 92 -11.66 -3.43 -16.08
#